data_fd2975a13f480699ce23968c6e530f0e
#
_entry.id   fd2975a13f480699ce23968c6e530f0e
#
_cell.length_a   1.000
_cell.length_b   1.000
_cell.length_c   1.000
_cell.angle_alpha   90.00
_cell.angle_beta   90.00
_cell.angle_gamma   90.00
#
_symmetry.space_group_name_H-M   'P 1'
#
loop_
_entity.id
_entity.type
_entity.pdbx_description
1 polymer ?
#
loop_
_entity_poly.entity_id
_entity_poly.type
_entity_poly.pdbx_seq_one_letter_code
_entity_poly.pdbx_strand_id
1 'polypeptide(L)'
;MTTERAVLAGGCFWGMQDLIRKMPGVQETRVGYTGGDVPEATYRHHGTHAEGIEILFDPAVLSYRTLLEFFFQIHDPSTKNRQGNDKGTSYRSAIYYTSDAQKATAEDTIRDVDASGLWPGKVVTEVEPAGEFWEAEAEHQDYLELFPNGYTCHFPRPGWKLPKRAG
;
A
#
# COMPACT_ATOMS: atom_id res chain seq x y z
N MET A 1 -17.38 13.52 11.51
CA MET A 1 -16.45 12.40 11.35
C MET A 1 -15.18 12.86 10.67
N THR A 2 -14.06 12.54 11.26
CA THR A 2 -12.77 12.87 10.68
C THR A 2 -12.38 11.76 9.69
N THR A 3 -11.89 12.15 8.54
CA THR A 3 -11.40 11.21 7.54
C THR A 3 -9.96 11.59 7.19
N GLU A 4 -9.07 10.60 7.20
CA GLU A 4 -7.68 10.76 6.78
C GLU A 4 -7.46 10.02 5.47
N ARG A 5 -6.54 10.54 4.65
CA ARG A 5 -6.20 9.94 3.36
C ARG A 5 -4.83 9.30 3.43
N ALA A 6 -4.73 8.04 2.97
CA ALA A 6 -3.46 7.35 2.82
C ALA A 6 -3.29 6.91 1.36
N VAL A 7 -2.05 6.93 0.85
CA VAL A 7 -1.72 6.45 -0.49
C VAL A 7 -0.55 5.50 -0.37
N LEU A 8 -0.77 4.24 -0.78
CA LEU A 8 0.22 3.17 -0.65
C LEU A 8 0.36 2.42 -1.97
N ALA A 9 1.54 1.88 -2.22
CA ALA A 9 1.81 1.01 -3.36
C ALA A 9 2.57 -0.23 -2.87
N GLY A 10 2.11 -1.40 -3.21
CA GLY A 10 2.69 -2.65 -2.73
C GLY A 10 2.48 -3.82 -3.68
N GLY A 11 2.68 -3.59 -4.99
CA GLY A 11 2.45 -4.59 -6.02
C GLY A 11 1.09 -4.42 -6.68
N CYS A 12 0.57 -5.49 -7.24
CA CYS A 12 -0.71 -5.44 -7.96
C CYS A 12 -1.82 -4.89 -7.06
N PHE A 13 -2.46 -3.83 -7.51
CA PHE A 13 -3.46 -3.11 -6.70
C PHE A 13 -4.75 -3.91 -6.47
N TRP A 14 -5.02 -4.96 -7.25
CA TRP A 14 -6.20 -5.81 -7.03
C TRP A 14 -6.17 -6.46 -5.64
N GLY A 15 -5.04 -7.09 -5.28
CA GLY A 15 -4.89 -7.77 -4.00
C GLY A 15 -4.79 -6.80 -2.84
N MET A 16 -4.11 -5.66 -3.05
CA MET A 16 -4.01 -4.63 -2.04
C MET A 16 -5.39 -4.10 -1.65
N GLN A 17 -6.21 -3.77 -2.65
CA GLN A 17 -7.55 -3.26 -2.39
C GLN A 17 -8.43 -4.30 -1.70
N ASP A 18 -8.36 -5.55 -2.14
CA ASP A 18 -9.18 -6.63 -1.59
C ASP A 18 -8.97 -6.81 -0.08
N LEU A 19 -7.73 -6.73 0.36
CA LEU A 19 -7.40 -6.93 1.77
C LEU A 19 -7.63 -5.66 2.61
N ILE A 20 -7.20 -4.50 2.10
CA ILE A 20 -7.27 -3.25 2.87
C ILE A 20 -8.71 -2.78 3.06
N ARG A 21 -9.58 -2.92 2.05
CA ARG A 21 -10.97 -2.48 2.17
C ARG A 21 -11.73 -3.17 3.31
N LYS A 22 -11.26 -4.33 3.75
CA LYS A 22 -11.90 -5.11 4.82
C LYS A 22 -11.48 -4.69 6.24
N MET A 23 -10.51 -3.79 6.36
CA MET A 23 -10.04 -3.34 7.67
C MET A 23 -11.09 -2.45 8.34
N PRO A 24 -11.37 -2.67 9.65
CA PRO A 24 -12.23 -1.74 10.39
C PRO A 24 -11.67 -0.33 10.33
N GLY A 25 -12.52 0.65 10.07
CA GLY A 25 -12.13 2.05 9.94
C GLY A 25 -11.88 2.51 8.51
N VAL A 26 -11.69 1.61 7.57
CA VAL A 26 -11.57 1.96 6.16
C VAL A 26 -12.97 2.29 5.62
N GLN A 27 -13.12 3.51 5.11
CA GLN A 27 -14.40 4.03 4.62
C GLN A 27 -14.53 3.85 3.12
N GLU A 28 -13.44 4.08 2.38
CA GLU A 28 -13.47 4.03 0.92
C GLU A 28 -12.08 3.73 0.39
N THR A 29 -11.99 3.00 -0.70
CA THR A 29 -10.74 2.74 -1.40
C THR A 29 -10.93 2.91 -2.91
N ARG A 30 -9.87 3.35 -3.59
CA ARG A 30 -9.80 3.30 -5.05
C ARG A 30 -8.38 2.97 -5.46
N VAL A 31 -8.25 2.25 -6.57
CA VAL A 31 -6.94 1.92 -7.12
C VAL A 31 -6.60 2.85 -8.28
N GLY A 32 -5.31 3.03 -8.54
CA GLY A 32 -4.86 3.94 -9.57
C GLY A 32 -3.35 3.93 -9.74
N TYR A 33 -2.84 5.00 -10.36
CA TYR A 33 -1.43 5.14 -10.72
C TYR A 33 -0.89 6.43 -10.12
N THR A 34 0.27 6.34 -9.47
CA THR A 34 0.85 7.50 -8.81
C THR A 34 2.37 7.36 -8.64
N GLY A 35 3.04 8.46 -8.32
CA GLY A 35 4.48 8.48 -8.07
C GLY A 35 5.34 8.51 -9.31
N GLY A 36 4.76 8.66 -10.49
CA GLY A 36 5.45 8.68 -11.77
C GLY A 36 5.29 9.99 -12.54
N ASP A 37 5.49 9.92 -13.85
CA ASP A 37 5.69 11.10 -14.69
C ASP A 37 4.66 11.31 -15.80
N VAL A 38 3.74 10.37 -16.02
CA VAL A 38 2.79 10.45 -17.14
C VAL A 38 1.44 11.00 -16.67
N PRO A 39 0.94 12.10 -17.24
CA PRO A 39 -0.41 12.58 -16.92
C PRO A 39 -1.48 11.68 -17.53
N GLU A 40 -2.65 11.65 -16.90
CA GLU A 40 -3.78 10.84 -17.34
C GLU A 40 -3.42 9.37 -17.54
N ALA A 41 -2.70 8.81 -16.55
CA ALA A 41 -2.17 7.45 -16.61
C ALA A 41 -3.29 6.41 -16.75
N THR A 42 -2.99 5.36 -17.52
CA THR A 42 -3.88 4.20 -17.71
C THR A 42 -3.08 2.91 -17.48
N TYR A 43 -3.78 1.78 -17.41
CA TYR A 43 -3.13 0.49 -17.20
C TYR A 43 -2.06 0.19 -18.25
N ARG A 44 -2.32 0.58 -19.50
CA ARG A 44 -1.40 0.34 -20.63
C ARG A 44 -0.36 1.45 -20.81
N HIS A 45 -0.63 2.64 -20.28
CA HIS A 45 0.23 3.81 -20.43
C HIS A 45 0.33 4.56 -19.11
N HIS A 46 1.11 4.02 -18.17
CA HIS A 46 1.32 4.70 -16.90
C HIS A 46 2.80 5.04 -16.60
N GLY A 47 3.67 4.94 -17.60
CA GLY A 47 5.06 5.39 -17.49
C GLY A 47 5.75 4.81 -16.27
N THR A 48 6.32 5.70 -15.44
CA THR A 48 7.02 5.31 -14.21
C THR A 48 6.10 5.26 -12.98
N HIS A 49 4.78 5.42 -13.14
CA HIS A 49 3.85 5.32 -12.01
C HIS A 49 3.83 3.91 -11.41
N ALA A 50 3.64 3.85 -10.08
CA ALA A 50 3.33 2.60 -9.40
C ALA A 50 1.82 2.37 -9.43
N GLU A 51 1.41 1.12 -9.38
CA GLU A 51 0.03 0.76 -9.06
C GLU A 51 -0.19 1.02 -7.59
N GLY A 52 -1.12 1.90 -7.28
CA GLY A 52 -1.36 2.37 -5.93
C GLY A 52 -2.80 2.26 -5.49
N ILE A 53 -2.99 2.42 -4.20
CA ILE A 53 -4.32 2.45 -3.58
C ILE A 53 -4.44 3.71 -2.75
N GLU A 54 -5.54 4.44 -2.96
CA GLU A 54 -5.94 5.56 -2.12
C GLU A 54 -6.95 5.03 -1.11
N ILE A 55 -6.73 5.34 0.15
CA ILE A 55 -7.51 4.83 1.26
C ILE A 55 -8.04 6.01 2.05
N LEU A 56 -9.36 6.09 2.22
CA LEU A 56 -9.97 7.04 3.14
C LEU A 56 -10.39 6.26 4.37
N PHE A 57 -9.91 6.69 5.54
CA PHE A 57 -10.12 5.95 6.78
C PHE A 57 -10.40 6.89 7.95
N ASP A 58 -11.06 6.34 8.98
CA ASP A 58 -11.34 7.05 10.23
C ASP A 58 -10.18 6.82 11.20
N PRO A 59 -9.34 7.84 11.49
CA PRO A 59 -8.19 7.67 12.37
C PRO A 59 -8.56 7.39 13.83
N ALA A 60 -9.83 7.58 14.21
CA ALA A 60 -10.30 7.20 15.54
C ALA A 60 -10.51 5.68 15.67
N VAL A 61 -10.74 5.00 14.56
CA VAL A 61 -10.94 3.54 14.51
C VAL A 61 -9.67 2.82 14.07
N LEU A 62 -8.98 3.38 13.08
CA LEU A 62 -7.78 2.78 12.48
C LEU A 62 -6.67 3.82 12.46
N SER A 63 -5.61 3.61 13.24
CA SER A 63 -4.47 4.51 13.19
C SER A 63 -3.66 4.29 11.91
N TYR A 64 -2.99 5.35 11.46
CA TYR A 64 -2.09 5.24 10.30
C TYR A 64 -1.01 4.18 10.54
N ARG A 65 -0.48 4.12 11.77
CA ARG A 65 0.52 3.10 12.15
C ARG A 65 -0.03 1.69 11.97
N THR A 66 -1.24 1.41 12.42
CA THR A 66 -1.86 0.09 12.28
C THR A 66 -2.08 -0.25 10.80
N LEU A 67 -2.49 0.74 10.00
CA LEU A 67 -2.65 0.56 8.55
C LEU A 67 -1.31 0.17 7.91
N LEU A 68 -0.21 0.84 8.26
CA LEU A 68 1.11 0.52 7.73
C LEU A 68 1.61 -0.84 8.19
N GLU A 69 1.34 -1.23 9.43
CA GLU A 69 1.72 -2.57 9.91
C GLU A 69 1.03 -3.66 9.08
N PHE A 70 -0.24 -3.46 8.75
CA PHE A 70 -0.96 -4.39 7.88
C PHE A 70 -0.40 -4.37 6.46
N PHE A 71 -0.11 -3.19 5.93
CA PHE A 71 0.53 -3.02 4.62
C PHE A 71 1.82 -3.84 4.51
N PHE A 72 2.68 -3.78 5.53
CA PHE A 72 3.91 -4.56 5.55
C PHE A 72 3.68 -6.06 5.77
N GLN A 73 2.51 -6.45 6.23
CA GLN A 73 2.16 -7.85 6.43
C GLN A 73 1.64 -8.51 5.13
N ILE A 74 0.99 -7.74 4.27
CA ILE A 74 0.31 -8.29 3.09
C ILE A 74 1.14 -8.26 1.82
N HIS A 75 2.33 -7.64 1.84
CA HIS A 75 3.25 -7.64 0.71
C HIS A 75 4.68 -7.75 1.20
N ASP A 76 5.61 -8.10 0.30
CA ASP A 76 7.03 -8.18 0.66
C ASP A 76 7.70 -6.83 0.41
N PRO A 77 8.06 -6.07 1.46
CA PRO A 77 8.68 -4.76 1.30
C PRO A 77 10.18 -4.84 1.05
N SER A 78 10.76 -6.03 0.93
CA SER A 78 12.19 -6.22 0.75
C SER A 78 12.61 -6.45 -0.70
N THR A 79 11.66 -6.49 -1.64
CA THR A 79 11.96 -6.71 -3.05
C THR A 79 11.80 -5.42 -3.85
N LYS A 80 12.88 -4.98 -4.48
CA LYS A 80 12.87 -3.72 -5.24
C LYS A 80 12.22 -3.93 -6.62
N ASN A 81 11.29 -3.03 -6.96
CA ASN A 81 10.57 -3.04 -8.24
C ASN A 81 9.98 -4.41 -8.59
N ARG A 82 9.46 -5.08 -7.58
CA ARG A 82 8.91 -6.42 -7.74
C ARG A 82 8.02 -6.78 -6.58
N GLN A 83 6.96 -7.53 -6.85
CA GLN A 83 6.15 -8.14 -5.80
C GLN A 83 5.72 -9.54 -6.27
N GLY A 84 6.23 -10.56 -5.60
CA GLY A 84 5.97 -11.95 -5.97
C GLY A 84 6.39 -12.23 -7.41
N ASN A 85 5.45 -12.66 -8.24
CA ASN A 85 5.69 -12.93 -9.66
C ASN A 85 5.61 -11.69 -10.55
N ASP A 86 5.15 -10.56 -10.01
CA ASP A 86 5.00 -9.32 -10.75
C ASP A 86 6.32 -8.54 -10.69
N LYS A 87 6.92 -8.29 -11.85
CA LYS A 87 8.21 -7.59 -11.98
C LYS A 87 8.02 -6.27 -12.70
N GLY A 88 8.73 -5.24 -12.24
CA GLY A 88 8.73 -3.91 -12.86
C GLY A 88 8.42 -2.81 -11.85
N THR A 89 8.70 -1.57 -12.26
CA THR A 89 8.51 -0.38 -11.40
C THR A 89 7.06 -0.17 -11.00
N SER A 90 6.09 -0.67 -11.80
CA SER A 90 4.66 -0.61 -11.47
C SER A 90 4.34 -1.32 -10.16
N TYR A 91 5.13 -2.30 -9.79
CA TYR A 91 4.89 -3.17 -8.63
C TYR A 91 5.82 -2.90 -7.47
N ARG A 92 6.45 -1.73 -7.46
CA ARG A 92 7.34 -1.35 -6.36
C ARG A 92 6.58 -1.03 -5.09
N SER A 93 7.27 -1.14 -3.96
CA SER A 93 6.72 -0.79 -2.64
C SER A 93 6.96 0.69 -2.36
N ALA A 94 5.92 1.43 -2.00
CA ALA A 94 6.03 2.84 -1.70
C ALA A 94 4.95 3.32 -0.74
N ILE A 95 5.31 4.31 0.06
CA ILE A 95 4.40 5.04 0.93
C ILE A 95 4.43 6.50 0.49
N TYR A 96 3.29 7.03 0.08
CA TYR A 96 3.16 8.42 -0.35
C TYR A 96 2.45 9.19 0.75
N TYR A 97 3.20 9.91 1.56
CA TYR A 97 2.64 10.60 2.72
C TYR A 97 1.88 11.87 2.32
N THR A 98 0.80 12.13 3.05
CA THR A 98 -0.02 13.33 2.87
C THR A 98 0.21 14.37 3.95
N SER A 99 1.06 14.07 4.93
CA SER A 99 1.40 14.98 6.04
C SER A 99 2.76 14.60 6.64
N ASP A 100 3.35 15.53 7.37
CA ASP A 100 4.61 15.26 8.08
C ASP A 100 4.44 14.18 9.14
N ALA A 101 3.26 14.11 9.78
CA ALA A 101 2.96 13.07 10.74
C ALA A 101 2.97 11.68 10.08
N GLN A 102 2.42 11.56 8.87
CA GLN A 102 2.47 10.31 8.12
C GLN A 102 3.90 9.93 7.75
N LYS A 103 4.70 10.90 7.30
CA LYS A 103 6.11 10.66 6.98
C LYS A 103 6.86 10.11 8.18
N ALA A 104 6.71 10.75 9.35
CA ALA A 104 7.37 10.32 10.58
C ALA A 104 6.94 8.91 10.98
N THR A 105 5.65 8.61 10.90
CA THR A 105 5.11 7.29 11.22
C THR A 105 5.64 6.23 10.24
N ALA A 106 5.72 6.57 8.94
CA ALA A 106 6.23 5.64 7.93
C ALA A 106 7.69 5.28 8.19
N GLU A 107 8.53 6.29 8.44
CA GLU A 107 9.94 6.07 8.72
C GLU A 107 10.15 5.26 10.00
N ASP A 108 9.35 5.55 11.02
CA ASP A 108 9.40 4.84 12.30
C ASP A 108 8.97 3.38 12.16
N THR A 109 7.92 3.12 11.38
CA THR A 109 7.45 1.76 11.11
C THR A 109 8.51 0.96 10.36
N ILE A 110 9.15 1.56 9.36
CA ILE A 110 10.23 0.92 8.60
C ILE A 110 11.39 0.54 9.51
N ARG A 111 11.78 1.44 10.41
CA ARG A 111 12.85 1.13 11.38
C ARG A 111 12.49 -0.08 12.24
N ASP A 112 11.25 -0.16 12.71
CA ASP A 112 10.79 -1.29 13.52
C ASP A 112 10.77 -2.59 12.72
N VAL A 113 10.33 -2.55 11.46
CA VAL A 113 10.32 -3.72 10.58
C VAL A 113 11.74 -4.24 10.37
N ASP A 114 12.68 -3.35 10.03
CA ASP A 114 14.08 -3.73 9.83
C ASP A 114 14.72 -4.28 11.10
N ALA A 115 14.43 -3.66 12.23
CA ALA A 115 15.02 -4.08 13.52
C ALA A 115 14.46 -5.41 14.03
N SER A 116 13.25 -5.77 13.62
CA SER A 116 12.59 -6.98 14.11
C SER A 116 13.22 -8.27 13.61
N GLY A 117 13.80 -8.26 12.42
CA GLY A 117 14.32 -9.46 11.77
C GLY A 117 13.25 -10.46 11.32
N LEU A 118 11.98 -10.08 11.33
CA LEU A 118 10.86 -10.97 10.99
C LEU A 118 10.61 -11.05 9.48
N TRP A 119 11.06 -10.08 8.72
CA TRP A 119 10.91 -10.06 7.26
C TRP A 119 12.14 -10.67 6.58
N PRO A 120 12.01 -11.15 5.32
CA PRO A 120 13.11 -11.86 4.65
C PRO A 120 14.30 -10.99 4.29
N GLY A 121 14.14 -9.67 4.24
CA GLY A 121 15.23 -8.76 3.92
C GLY A 121 14.96 -7.35 4.40
N LYS A 122 15.91 -6.47 4.11
CA LYS A 122 15.79 -5.05 4.47
C LYS A 122 14.69 -4.37 3.66
N VAL A 123 13.92 -3.49 4.29
CA VAL A 123 12.87 -2.73 3.63
C VAL A 123 13.45 -1.82 2.55
N VAL A 124 12.91 -1.91 1.35
CA VAL A 124 13.25 -1.03 0.22
C VAL A 124 12.10 -0.11 -0.18
N THR A 125 11.07 -0.03 0.65
CA THR A 125 9.90 0.82 0.42
C THR A 125 10.30 2.29 0.28
N GLU A 126 9.86 2.93 -0.80
CA GLU A 126 10.09 4.37 -1.00
C GLU A 126 9.14 5.17 -0.11
N VAL A 127 9.63 6.26 0.47
CA VAL A 127 8.80 7.18 1.27
C VAL A 127 8.90 8.55 0.62
N GLU A 128 7.82 8.96 -0.06
CA GLU A 128 7.78 10.17 -0.88
C GLU A 128 6.50 10.96 -0.60
N PRO A 129 6.48 12.27 -0.85
CA PRO A 129 5.24 13.03 -0.72
C PRO A 129 4.21 12.59 -1.76
N ALA A 130 2.93 12.55 -1.37
CA ALA A 130 1.86 12.20 -2.28
C ALA A 130 1.71 13.27 -3.37
N GLY A 131 1.73 12.84 -4.63
CA GLY A 131 1.48 13.68 -5.79
C GLY A 131 0.12 13.37 -6.40
N GLU A 132 0.01 13.55 -7.71
CA GLU A 132 -1.22 13.23 -8.43
C GLU A 132 -1.53 11.73 -8.32
N PHE A 133 -2.80 11.43 -8.07
CA PHE A 133 -3.31 10.07 -8.10
C PHE A 133 -4.29 9.94 -9.26
N TRP A 134 -3.91 9.14 -10.24
CA TRP A 134 -4.72 8.94 -11.45
C TRP A 134 -5.55 7.68 -11.26
N GLU A 135 -6.86 7.85 -11.03
CA GLU A 135 -7.76 6.73 -10.79
C GLU A 135 -7.71 5.73 -11.95
N ALA A 136 -7.59 4.45 -11.61
CA ALA A 136 -7.58 3.40 -12.62
C ALA A 136 -8.98 3.19 -13.21
N GLU A 137 -9.00 2.54 -14.36
CA GLU A 137 -10.24 2.24 -15.09
C GLU A 137 -11.23 1.49 -14.19
N ALA A 138 -12.51 1.66 -14.45
CA ALA A 138 -13.57 1.07 -13.64
C ALA A 138 -13.43 -0.45 -13.50
N GLU A 139 -12.92 -1.12 -14.53
CA GLU A 139 -12.71 -2.58 -14.52
C GLU A 139 -11.68 -3.05 -13.48
N HIS A 140 -10.82 -2.13 -13.00
CA HIS A 140 -9.83 -2.46 -11.96
C HIS A 140 -10.30 -2.12 -10.55
N GLN A 141 -11.40 -1.37 -10.41
CA GLN A 141 -11.93 -1.04 -9.10
C GLN A 141 -12.69 -2.26 -8.54
N ASP A 142 -12.33 -2.65 -7.29
CA ASP A 142 -12.95 -3.80 -6.62
C ASP A 142 -12.89 -5.11 -7.43
N TYR A 143 -11.79 -5.29 -8.18
CA TYR A 143 -11.64 -6.42 -9.11
C TYR A 143 -11.83 -7.77 -8.42
N LEU A 144 -11.23 -7.99 -7.26
CA LEU A 144 -11.34 -9.29 -6.57
C LEU A 144 -12.65 -9.45 -5.82
N GLU A 145 -13.42 -8.38 -5.62
CA GLU A 145 -14.79 -8.48 -5.13
C GLU A 145 -15.70 -9.02 -6.24
N LEU A 146 -15.50 -8.54 -7.47
CA LEU A 146 -16.24 -8.99 -8.64
C LEU A 146 -15.77 -10.35 -9.15
N PHE A 147 -14.48 -10.65 -8.99
CA PHE A 147 -13.85 -11.88 -9.45
C PHE A 147 -13.04 -12.52 -8.30
N PRO A 148 -13.71 -13.18 -7.32
CA PRO A 148 -13.02 -13.68 -6.13
C PRO A 148 -11.93 -14.72 -6.40
N ASN A 149 -11.97 -15.40 -7.54
CA ASN A 149 -10.94 -16.36 -7.96
C ASN A 149 -9.86 -15.74 -8.84
N GLY A 150 -9.84 -14.39 -8.97
CA GLY A 150 -8.84 -13.68 -9.74
C GLY A 150 -7.46 -13.76 -9.11
N TYR A 151 -6.46 -13.38 -9.90
CA TYR A 151 -5.06 -13.42 -9.48
C TYR A 151 -4.79 -12.48 -8.29
N THR A 152 -4.07 -12.99 -7.29
CA THR A 152 -3.48 -12.18 -6.23
C THR A 152 -2.24 -12.86 -5.67
N CYS A 153 -1.23 -12.06 -5.32
CA CYS A 153 -0.06 -12.53 -4.57
C CYS A 153 -0.06 -11.95 -3.14
N HIS A 154 -1.13 -11.27 -2.77
CA HIS A 154 -1.24 -10.62 -1.46
C HIS A 154 -1.99 -11.50 -0.48
N PHE A 155 -1.43 -11.66 0.69
CA PHE A 155 -2.07 -12.38 1.81
C PHE A 155 -1.39 -11.95 3.11
N PRO A 156 -2.11 -11.96 4.24
CA PRO A 156 -1.49 -11.66 5.54
C PRO A 156 -0.53 -12.79 5.93
N ARG A 157 0.74 -12.46 6.15
CA ARG A 157 1.75 -13.44 6.57
C ARG A 157 1.82 -13.42 8.09
N PRO A 158 1.50 -14.53 8.77
CA PRO A 158 1.39 -14.53 10.24
C PRO A 158 2.69 -14.14 10.95
N GLY A 159 3.84 -14.49 10.38
CA GLY A 159 5.14 -14.18 10.97
C GLY A 159 5.61 -12.75 10.78
N TRP A 160 4.94 -11.99 9.90
CA TRP A 160 5.35 -10.61 9.58
C TRP A 160 4.49 -9.62 10.37
N LYS A 161 4.53 -9.76 11.67
CA LYS A 161 3.73 -8.93 12.57
C LYS A 161 4.61 -8.37 13.67
N LEU A 162 4.69 -7.05 13.76
CA LEU A 162 5.45 -6.37 14.78
C LEU A 162 4.83 -6.60 16.16
N PRO A 163 5.66 -6.77 17.22
CA PRO A 163 5.14 -6.81 18.58
C PRO A 163 4.52 -5.45 18.93
N LYS A 164 3.52 -5.49 19.82
CA LYS A 164 2.92 -4.23 20.30
C LYS A 164 3.97 -3.43 21.05
N ARG A 165 3.99 -2.12 20.78
CA ARG A 165 4.84 -1.21 21.55
C ARG A 165 4.34 -1.11 22.98
N ALA A 166 5.29 -1.08 23.92
CA ALA A 166 5.00 -0.80 25.31
C ALA A 166 4.61 0.67 25.47
N GLY A 167 3.57 0.94 26.19
CA GLY A 167 3.11 2.28 26.52
C GLY A 167 1.91 2.77 25.79
#